data_8d4c186e8f568ff039d7ddae284dbda9
#
_entry.id   8d4c186e8f568ff039d7ddae284dbda9
#
_cell.length_a   1.000
_cell.length_b   1.000
_cell.length_c   1.000
_cell.angle_alpha   90.00
_cell.angle_beta   90.00
_cell.angle_gamma   90.00
#
_symmetry.space_group_name_H-M   'P 1'
#
loop_
_entity.id
_entity.type
_entity.pdbx_description
1 polymer ?
#
loop_
_entity_poly.entity_id
_entity_poly.type
_entity_poly.pdbx_seq_one_letter_code
_entity_poly.pdbx_strand_id
1 'polypeptide(L)'
;MRRTGIALLAGLLVLSIAAGGCATAPAGKSAGTGEPPSWQTATVVEETATVEAVDQSTRMVTLKGPKGNSVTFKASDEVRNLAQVKVGDEVRFAYYESLAVRVLKKDEAFPAAGESTAMARAKPGEKPAGVVGAETTVNATITAIDKKAKTATLKGEDGKSVTVTPRDPKNLDKVKVGDRLVITYTEAIGVKVEKAEKKK
;
A
#
# COMPACT_ATOMS: atom_id res chain seq x y z
N MET A 1 31.49 -24.19 7.48
CA MET A 1 30.03 -23.99 7.51
C MET A 1 29.72 -22.73 8.29
N ARG A 2 29.58 -21.60 7.63
CA ARG A 2 29.23 -20.32 8.25
C ARG A 2 27.83 -19.95 7.72
N ARG A 3 26.84 -19.99 8.60
CA ARG A 3 25.48 -19.51 8.32
C ARG A 3 25.47 -17.99 8.49
N THR A 4 25.35 -17.27 7.40
CA THR A 4 25.16 -15.83 7.40
C THR A 4 23.66 -15.58 7.59
N GLY A 5 23.28 -15.10 8.77
CA GLY A 5 21.92 -14.69 9.08
C GLY A 5 21.56 -13.42 8.32
N ILE A 6 20.50 -13.49 7.54
CA ILE A 6 19.84 -12.32 6.95
C ILE A 6 19.04 -11.66 8.07
N ALA A 7 19.52 -10.52 8.53
CA ALA A 7 18.78 -9.65 9.45
C ALA A 7 17.66 -8.97 8.66
N LEU A 8 16.41 -9.44 8.84
CA LEU A 8 15.20 -8.71 8.47
C LEU A 8 15.12 -7.45 9.36
N LEU A 9 15.45 -6.31 8.81
CA LEU A 9 15.10 -5.01 9.39
C LEU A 9 13.58 -4.83 9.18
N ALA A 10 12.80 -5.29 10.15
CA ALA A 10 11.41 -4.88 10.31
C ALA A 10 11.41 -3.39 10.69
N GLY A 11 11.32 -2.51 9.70
CA GLY A 11 11.08 -1.10 9.91
C GLY A 11 9.71 -0.93 10.55
N LEU A 12 9.71 -0.69 11.87
CA LEU A 12 8.52 -0.36 12.64
C LEU A 12 8.04 1.02 12.15
N LEU A 13 7.04 1.02 11.27
CA LEU A 13 6.36 2.24 10.86
C LEU A 13 5.51 2.72 12.05
N VAL A 14 6.10 3.56 12.90
CA VAL A 14 5.36 4.29 13.92
C VAL A 14 4.58 5.38 13.20
N LEU A 15 3.30 5.09 12.93
CA LEU A 15 2.36 6.06 12.40
C LEU A 15 2.00 7.05 13.51
N SER A 16 2.79 8.11 13.64
CA SER A 16 2.45 9.27 14.47
C SER A 16 1.42 10.09 13.70
N ILE A 17 0.15 9.93 14.02
CA ILE A 17 -0.91 10.75 13.44
C ILE A 17 -0.90 12.09 14.18
N ALA A 18 -0.28 13.11 13.58
CA ALA A 18 -0.55 14.49 13.91
C ALA A 18 -1.77 14.95 13.10
N ALA A 19 -2.81 15.39 13.78
CA ALA A 19 -3.99 15.95 13.17
C ALA A 19 -3.64 17.22 12.39
N GLY A 20 -4.16 17.32 11.17
CA GLY A 20 -4.30 18.58 10.45
C GLY A 20 -3.39 18.76 9.24
N GLY A 21 -4.01 18.85 8.08
CA GLY A 21 -3.42 19.40 6.87
C GLY A 21 -3.36 18.41 5.71
N CYS A 22 -4.04 18.74 4.62
CA CYS A 22 -3.80 18.14 3.31
C CYS A 22 -2.34 18.36 2.94
N ALA A 23 -1.48 17.40 3.24
CA ALA A 23 -0.12 17.39 2.77
C ALA A 23 -0.08 16.64 1.43
N THR A 24 -0.22 17.39 0.33
CA THR A 24 0.36 16.98 -0.94
C THR A 24 1.85 16.76 -0.70
N ALA A 25 2.29 15.53 -0.73
CA ALA A 25 3.70 15.20 -0.69
C ALA A 25 4.40 15.96 -1.83
N PRO A 26 5.45 16.73 -1.58
CA PRO A 26 6.16 17.43 -2.63
C PRO A 26 6.78 16.40 -3.57
N ALA A 27 6.46 16.52 -4.86
CA ALA A 27 7.19 15.83 -5.91
C ALA A 27 8.67 16.25 -5.75
N GLY A 28 9.48 15.33 -5.24
CA GLY A 28 10.90 15.55 -5.07
C GLY A 28 11.52 15.91 -6.41
N LYS A 29 12.04 17.13 -6.52
CA LYS A 29 12.91 17.54 -7.60
C LYS A 29 14.20 16.75 -7.45
N SER A 30 14.36 15.67 -8.20
CA SER A 30 15.66 15.04 -8.40
C SER A 30 16.50 15.95 -9.29
N ALA A 31 17.33 16.77 -8.65
CA ALA A 31 18.38 17.50 -9.33
C ALA A 31 19.63 16.61 -9.33
N GLY A 32 20.03 16.10 -10.50
CA GLY A 32 21.42 15.92 -10.92
C GLY A 32 22.41 15.16 -10.03
N THR A 33 22.03 14.06 -9.42
CA THR A 33 22.94 12.99 -9.04
C THR A 33 22.78 11.89 -10.08
N GLY A 34 23.84 11.31 -10.61
CA GLY A 34 23.80 10.32 -11.71
C GLY A 34 23.01 9.03 -11.40
N GLU A 35 21.97 9.13 -10.59
CA GLU A 35 21.00 8.09 -10.30
C GLU A 35 19.92 8.02 -11.39
N PRO A 36 19.55 6.80 -11.79
CA PRO A 36 18.49 6.60 -12.76
C PRO A 36 17.16 7.19 -12.30
N PRO A 37 16.29 7.64 -13.22
CA PRO A 37 14.99 8.18 -12.87
C PRO A 37 14.13 7.20 -12.06
N SER A 38 13.46 7.72 -11.04
CA SER A 38 12.44 7.00 -10.31
C SER A 38 11.27 7.91 -9.98
N TRP A 39 10.07 7.34 -9.88
CA TRP A 39 8.87 8.07 -9.46
C TRP A 39 7.90 7.13 -8.76
N GLN A 40 7.11 7.69 -7.88
CA GLN A 40 6.10 6.96 -7.14
C GLN A 40 4.82 7.77 -7.05
N THR A 41 3.68 7.08 -7.12
CA THR A 41 2.38 7.63 -6.77
C THR A 41 1.78 6.79 -5.66
N ALA A 42 1.13 7.42 -4.69
CA ALA A 42 0.44 6.72 -3.63
C ALA A 42 -0.93 7.37 -3.38
N THR A 43 -1.89 6.55 -2.99
CA THR A 43 -3.22 6.97 -2.56
C THR A 43 -3.52 6.31 -1.23
N VAL A 44 -4.06 7.07 -0.29
CA VAL A 44 -4.57 6.57 0.98
C VAL A 44 -6.03 6.97 1.07
N VAL A 45 -6.90 6.02 1.37
CA VAL A 45 -8.32 6.26 1.67
C VAL A 45 -8.57 5.78 3.09
N GLU A 46 -9.07 6.66 3.95
CA GLU A 46 -9.40 6.35 5.33
C GLU A 46 -10.89 6.56 5.57
N GLU A 47 -11.50 5.61 6.27
CA GLU A 47 -12.89 5.67 6.71
C GLU A 47 -12.97 5.25 8.17
N THR A 48 -13.89 5.88 8.90
CA THR A 48 -14.13 5.58 10.31
C THR A 48 -15.58 5.19 10.53
N ALA A 49 -15.82 4.15 11.30
CA ALA A 49 -17.14 3.71 11.71
C ALA A 49 -17.18 3.53 13.23
N THR A 50 -18.38 3.59 13.82
CA THR A 50 -18.59 3.36 15.26
C THR A 50 -19.18 1.97 15.47
N VAL A 51 -18.72 1.24 16.47
CA VAL A 51 -19.33 -0.03 16.89
C VAL A 51 -20.69 0.26 17.52
N GLU A 52 -21.76 -0.14 16.85
CA GLU A 52 -23.16 -0.02 17.33
C GLU A 52 -23.58 -1.21 18.16
N ALA A 53 -23.13 -2.42 17.77
CA ALA A 53 -23.38 -3.65 18.49
C ALA A 53 -22.23 -4.64 18.29
N VAL A 54 -22.00 -5.49 19.31
CA VAL A 54 -21.09 -6.63 19.21
C VAL A 54 -21.65 -7.78 20.03
N ASP A 55 -21.81 -8.94 19.38
CA ASP A 55 -22.16 -10.19 20.02
C ASP A 55 -20.94 -11.10 20.00
N GLN A 56 -20.38 -11.34 21.17
CA GLN A 56 -19.17 -12.15 21.34
C GLN A 56 -19.41 -13.63 21.05
N SER A 57 -20.63 -14.13 21.26
CA SER A 57 -20.97 -15.56 21.11
C SER A 57 -21.11 -15.94 19.64
N THR A 58 -21.79 -15.11 18.86
CA THR A 58 -22.01 -15.32 17.43
C THR A 58 -20.94 -14.64 16.58
N ARG A 59 -20.10 -13.80 17.19
CA ARG A 59 -19.08 -12.93 16.55
C ARG A 59 -19.69 -11.89 15.59
N MET A 60 -20.97 -11.56 15.76
CA MET A 60 -21.62 -10.53 14.94
C MET A 60 -21.24 -9.14 15.43
N VAL A 61 -20.87 -8.28 14.49
CA VAL A 61 -20.50 -6.88 14.75
C VAL A 61 -21.34 -5.99 13.85
N THR A 62 -21.94 -4.94 14.43
CA THR A 62 -22.63 -3.90 13.68
C THR A 62 -21.81 -2.61 13.77
N LEU A 63 -21.45 -2.08 12.62
CA LEU A 63 -20.74 -0.81 12.49
C LEU A 63 -21.64 0.23 11.86
N LYS A 64 -21.64 1.43 12.43
CA LYS A 64 -22.30 2.62 11.88
C LYS A 64 -21.28 3.51 11.21
N GLY A 65 -21.44 3.70 9.92
CA GLY A 65 -20.62 4.60 9.13
C GLY A 65 -20.92 6.09 9.40
N PRO A 66 -20.07 7.00 8.91
CA PRO A 66 -20.18 8.43 9.16
C PRO A 66 -21.47 9.06 8.56
N LYS A 67 -22.05 8.39 7.57
CA LYS A 67 -23.32 8.80 6.93
C LYS A 67 -24.56 8.22 7.63
N GLY A 68 -24.39 7.54 8.77
CA GLY A 68 -25.49 6.95 9.54
C GLY A 68 -25.97 5.59 9.05
N ASN A 69 -25.44 5.06 7.98
CA ASN A 69 -25.72 3.69 7.51
C ASN A 69 -25.05 2.66 8.42
N SER A 70 -25.75 1.57 8.72
CA SER A 70 -25.23 0.49 9.55
C SER A 70 -25.03 -0.77 8.72
N VAL A 71 -23.94 -1.49 8.99
CA VAL A 71 -23.59 -2.77 8.35
C VAL A 71 -23.31 -3.78 9.45
N THR A 72 -23.96 -4.95 9.36
CA THR A 72 -23.75 -6.08 10.28
C THR A 72 -23.02 -7.20 9.55
N PHE A 73 -21.97 -7.73 10.15
CA PHE A 73 -21.18 -8.83 9.59
C PHE A 73 -20.65 -9.73 10.72
N LYS A 74 -20.26 -10.94 10.33
CA LYS A 74 -19.57 -11.86 11.24
C LYS A 74 -18.06 -11.63 11.19
N ALA A 75 -17.46 -11.28 12.32
CA ALA A 75 -16.00 -11.18 12.43
C ALA A 75 -15.37 -12.56 12.27
N SER A 76 -14.38 -12.69 11.38
CA SER A 76 -13.68 -13.95 11.16
C SER A 76 -12.87 -14.38 12.40
N ASP A 77 -12.50 -15.65 12.47
CA ASP A 77 -11.69 -16.20 13.59
C ASP A 77 -10.29 -15.58 13.64
N GLU A 78 -9.87 -14.95 12.56
CA GLU A 78 -8.63 -14.18 12.48
C GLU A 78 -8.64 -12.95 13.41
N VAL A 79 -9.81 -12.42 13.78
CA VAL A 79 -9.96 -11.34 14.75
C VAL A 79 -9.89 -11.93 16.18
N ARG A 80 -8.67 -12.16 16.67
CA ARG A 80 -8.43 -12.86 17.95
C ARG A 80 -8.89 -12.08 19.18
N ASN A 81 -8.88 -10.76 19.09
CA ASN A 81 -9.13 -9.86 20.23
C ASN A 81 -10.54 -9.26 20.21
N LEU A 82 -11.54 -9.94 19.60
CA LEU A 82 -12.92 -9.43 19.53
C LEU A 82 -13.49 -9.10 20.91
N ALA A 83 -13.12 -9.84 21.95
CA ALA A 83 -13.54 -9.57 23.34
C ALA A 83 -13.14 -8.18 23.86
N GLN A 84 -12.17 -7.52 23.22
CA GLN A 84 -11.76 -6.16 23.57
C GLN A 84 -12.61 -5.07 22.91
N VAL A 85 -13.46 -5.45 21.95
CA VAL A 85 -14.34 -4.52 21.23
C VAL A 85 -15.57 -4.23 22.08
N LYS A 86 -15.92 -2.94 22.18
CA LYS A 86 -17.09 -2.46 22.94
C LYS A 86 -17.95 -1.55 22.07
N VAL A 87 -19.22 -1.51 22.37
CA VAL A 87 -20.13 -0.51 21.80
C VAL A 87 -19.59 0.90 22.07
N GLY A 88 -19.58 1.72 21.05
CA GLY A 88 -19.03 3.06 21.08
C GLY A 88 -17.54 3.14 20.68
N ASP A 89 -16.85 2.03 20.49
CA ASP A 89 -15.49 2.06 19.94
C ASP A 89 -15.51 2.56 18.48
N GLU A 90 -14.42 3.19 18.07
CA GLU A 90 -14.20 3.58 16.68
C GLU A 90 -13.39 2.50 15.95
N VAL A 91 -13.83 2.18 14.75
CA VAL A 91 -13.11 1.29 13.83
C VAL A 91 -12.62 2.13 12.65
N ARG A 92 -11.30 2.23 12.52
CA ARG A 92 -10.66 2.91 11.40
C ARG A 92 -10.26 1.89 10.36
N PHE A 93 -10.62 2.17 9.12
CA PHE A 93 -10.20 1.43 7.94
C PHE A 93 -9.25 2.33 7.14
N ALA A 94 -8.15 1.76 6.68
CA ALA A 94 -7.23 2.44 5.78
C ALA A 94 -6.96 1.54 4.58
N TYR A 95 -7.13 2.07 3.37
CA TYR A 95 -6.68 1.45 2.14
C TYR A 95 -5.51 2.24 1.59
N TYR A 96 -4.42 1.56 1.31
CA TYR A 96 -3.22 2.11 0.71
C TYR A 96 -2.99 1.46 -0.65
N GLU A 97 -2.69 2.27 -1.65
CA GLU A 97 -2.27 1.83 -2.98
C GLU A 97 -1.07 2.66 -3.40
N SER A 98 -0.03 2.02 -3.94
CA SER A 98 1.06 2.73 -4.57
C SER A 98 1.58 2.05 -5.80
N LEU A 99 2.08 2.85 -6.73
CA LEU A 99 2.79 2.42 -7.91
C LEU A 99 4.15 3.14 -7.93
N ALA A 100 5.22 2.38 -7.79
CA ALA A 100 6.58 2.86 -7.91
C ALA A 100 7.20 2.34 -9.21
N VAL A 101 7.93 3.20 -9.90
CA VAL A 101 8.68 2.84 -11.11
C VAL A 101 10.10 3.33 -10.94
N ARG A 102 11.06 2.45 -11.18
CA ARG A 102 12.49 2.75 -11.14
C ARG A 102 13.15 2.30 -12.44
N VAL A 103 13.94 3.18 -13.03
CA VAL A 103 14.82 2.82 -14.15
C VAL A 103 16.08 2.17 -13.59
N LEU A 104 16.49 1.04 -14.12
CA LEU A 104 17.73 0.36 -13.74
C LEU A 104 18.97 1.03 -14.36
N LYS A 105 20.08 0.98 -13.64
CA LYS A 105 21.40 1.30 -14.21
C LYS A 105 21.73 0.32 -15.34
N LYS A 106 22.64 0.71 -16.23
CA LYS A 106 22.98 -0.10 -17.42
C LYS A 106 23.41 -1.53 -17.08
N ASP A 107 24.18 -1.68 -16.01
CA ASP A 107 24.77 -2.96 -15.60
C ASP A 107 24.07 -3.58 -14.37
N GLU A 108 22.96 -2.99 -13.92
CA GLU A 108 22.18 -3.50 -12.81
C GLU A 108 21.28 -4.66 -13.27
N ALA A 109 21.32 -5.79 -12.59
CA ALA A 109 20.44 -6.92 -12.89
C ALA A 109 18.98 -6.61 -12.46
N PHE A 110 18.02 -7.23 -13.12
CA PHE A 110 16.64 -7.21 -12.65
C PHE A 110 16.55 -7.87 -11.27
N PRO A 111 15.81 -7.28 -10.32
CA PRO A 111 15.45 -7.98 -9.09
C PRO A 111 14.52 -9.14 -9.39
N ALA A 112 14.27 -9.99 -8.40
CA ALA A 112 13.25 -11.02 -8.51
C ALA A 112 11.88 -10.35 -8.75
N ALA A 113 11.21 -10.75 -9.82
CA ALA A 113 9.83 -10.39 -10.09
C ALA A 113 8.89 -11.39 -9.38
N GLY A 114 7.67 -10.97 -9.07
CA GLY A 114 6.68 -11.82 -8.44
C GLY A 114 5.79 -11.07 -7.46
N GLU A 115 5.05 -11.86 -6.69
CA GLU A 115 4.13 -11.37 -5.67
C GLU A 115 4.63 -11.75 -4.28
N SER A 116 4.45 -10.85 -3.34
CA SER A 116 4.66 -11.09 -1.91
C SER A 116 3.49 -10.56 -1.11
N THR A 117 3.18 -11.20 0.00
CA THR A 117 2.15 -10.76 0.94
C THR A 117 2.74 -10.62 2.33
N ALA A 118 2.28 -9.64 3.07
CA ALA A 118 2.65 -9.43 4.46
C ALA A 118 1.41 -9.19 5.30
N MET A 119 1.43 -9.68 6.54
CA MET A 119 0.36 -9.47 7.50
C MET A 119 0.94 -9.13 8.86
N ALA A 120 0.33 -8.15 9.52
CA ALA A 120 0.60 -7.84 10.92
C ALA A 120 -0.70 -7.74 11.71
N ARG A 121 -0.65 -8.06 12.99
CA ARG A 121 -1.81 -8.08 13.90
C ARG A 121 -1.44 -7.52 15.25
N ALA A 122 -2.43 -6.97 15.96
CA ALA A 122 -2.30 -6.56 17.36
C ALA A 122 -1.94 -7.76 18.24
N LYS A 123 -1.26 -7.47 19.35
CA LYS A 123 -0.90 -8.46 20.35
C LYS A 123 -2.14 -8.97 21.10
N PRO A 124 -2.10 -10.18 21.65
CA PRO A 124 -3.16 -10.67 22.53
C PRO A 124 -3.44 -9.68 23.67
N GLY A 125 -4.74 -9.41 23.94
CA GLY A 125 -5.18 -8.49 24.99
C GLY A 125 -5.28 -7.01 24.57
N GLU A 126 -4.74 -6.63 23.42
CA GLU A 126 -4.96 -5.30 22.84
C GLU A 126 -6.28 -5.25 22.06
N LYS A 127 -6.75 -4.05 21.73
CA LYS A 127 -7.88 -3.92 20.80
C LYS A 127 -7.51 -4.47 19.43
N PRO A 128 -8.47 -5.04 18.67
CA PRO A 128 -8.19 -5.57 17.36
C PRO A 128 -7.55 -4.53 16.45
N ALA A 129 -6.44 -4.90 15.85
CA ALA A 129 -5.82 -4.17 14.76
C ALA A 129 -5.12 -5.18 13.85
N GLY A 130 -5.08 -4.87 12.58
CA GLY A 130 -4.39 -5.67 11.59
C GLY A 130 -4.16 -4.91 10.31
N VAL A 131 -3.14 -5.32 9.59
CA VAL A 131 -2.87 -4.88 8.23
C VAL A 131 -2.51 -6.12 7.41
N VAL A 132 -3.05 -6.19 6.22
CA VAL A 132 -2.64 -7.11 5.18
C VAL A 132 -2.23 -6.30 3.96
N GLY A 133 -1.09 -6.63 3.40
CA GLY A 133 -0.58 -5.98 2.19
C GLY A 133 -0.09 -7.00 1.19
N ALA A 134 -0.17 -6.65 -0.08
CA ALA A 134 0.39 -7.37 -1.21
C ALA A 134 1.28 -6.42 -2.01
N GLU A 135 2.39 -6.95 -2.48
CA GLU A 135 3.31 -6.26 -3.37
C GLU A 135 3.56 -7.12 -4.59
N THR A 136 3.41 -6.52 -5.77
CA THR A 136 3.72 -7.16 -7.05
C THR A 136 4.85 -6.40 -7.72
N THR A 137 5.95 -7.09 -8.00
CA THR A 137 7.09 -6.54 -8.75
C THR A 137 7.12 -7.13 -10.14
N VAL A 138 7.16 -6.26 -11.15
CA VAL A 138 7.26 -6.61 -12.57
C VAL A 138 8.48 -5.94 -13.16
N ASN A 139 9.27 -6.71 -13.90
CA ASN A 139 10.41 -6.23 -14.68
C ASN A 139 10.01 -6.07 -16.15
N ALA A 140 10.38 -4.97 -16.75
CA ALA A 140 10.06 -4.71 -18.15
C ALA A 140 11.14 -3.88 -18.85
N THR A 141 11.19 -3.98 -20.17
CA THR A 141 12.03 -3.13 -21.03
C THR A 141 11.13 -2.27 -21.92
N ILE A 142 11.45 -1.00 -22.04
CA ILE A 142 10.74 -0.09 -22.94
C ILE A 142 11.12 -0.42 -24.37
N THR A 143 10.15 -0.81 -25.20
CA THR A 143 10.37 -1.14 -26.62
C THR A 143 9.89 -0.05 -27.56
N ALA A 144 8.95 0.81 -27.14
CA ALA A 144 8.50 1.96 -27.89
C ALA A 144 7.98 3.07 -26.96
N ILE A 145 8.07 4.32 -27.42
CA ILE A 145 7.48 5.50 -26.76
C ILE A 145 6.77 6.33 -27.81
N ASP A 146 5.49 6.59 -27.60
CA ASP A 146 4.71 7.53 -28.40
C ASP A 146 4.34 8.74 -27.55
N LYS A 147 5.07 9.85 -27.77
CA LYS A 147 4.82 11.10 -27.00
C LYS A 147 3.53 11.81 -27.42
N LYS A 148 3.03 11.58 -28.67
CA LYS A 148 1.76 12.16 -29.12
C LYS A 148 0.58 11.44 -28.49
N ALA A 149 0.61 10.12 -28.51
CA ALA A 149 -0.39 9.28 -27.84
C ALA A 149 -0.20 9.22 -26.31
N LYS A 150 0.93 9.73 -25.80
CA LYS A 150 1.32 9.67 -24.37
C LYS A 150 1.39 8.24 -23.85
N THR A 151 1.95 7.32 -24.63
CA THR A 151 2.06 5.90 -24.30
C THR A 151 3.49 5.39 -24.37
N ALA A 152 3.75 4.30 -23.66
CA ALA A 152 4.95 3.50 -23.80
C ALA A 152 4.58 2.02 -23.99
N THR A 153 5.33 1.30 -24.82
CA THR A 153 5.22 -0.15 -24.94
C THR A 153 6.31 -0.79 -24.12
N LEU A 154 5.88 -1.65 -23.19
CA LEU A 154 6.73 -2.37 -22.27
C LEU A 154 6.74 -3.85 -22.63
N LYS A 155 7.92 -4.45 -22.70
CA LYS A 155 8.09 -5.90 -22.90
C LYS A 155 8.54 -6.53 -21.58
N GLY A 156 7.74 -7.44 -21.05
CA GLY A 156 8.06 -8.20 -19.84
C GLY A 156 9.14 -9.28 -20.09
N GLU A 157 9.61 -9.87 -19.00
CA GLU A 157 10.58 -11.00 -19.07
C GLU A 157 9.97 -12.26 -19.71
N ASP A 158 8.64 -12.41 -19.66
CA ASP A 158 7.88 -13.46 -20.35
C ASP A 158 7.76 -13.24 -21.87
N GLY A 159 8.37 -12.17 -22.39
CA GLY A 159 8.36 -11.80 -23.81
C GLY A 159 7.08 -11.12 -24.29
N LYS A 160 6.04 -11.02 -23.46
CA LYS A 160 4.80 -10.31 -23.81
C LYS A 160 5.01 -8.81 -23.78
N SER A 161 4.28 -8.12 -24.65
CA SER A 161 4.31 -6.66 -24.72
C SER A 161 2.95 -6.08 -24.35
N VAL A 162 2.98 -4.98 -23.62
CA VAL A 162 1.80 -4.20 -23.25
C VAL A 162 2.05 -2.72 -23.50
N THR A 163 1.05 -2.01 -24.02
CA THR A 163 1.10 -0.56 -24.16
C THR A 163 0.36 0.07 -22.99
N VAL A 164 1.05 0.98 -22.31
CA VAL A 164 0.55 1.64 -21.10
C VAL A 164 0.54 3.16 -21.29
N THR A 165 -0.42 3.83 -20.66
CA THR A 165 -0.46 5.28 -20.52
C THR A 165 -0.03 5.63 -19.09
N PRO A 166 1.12 6.31 -18.87
CA PRO A 166 1.54 6.70 -17.53
C PRO A 166 0.58 7.73 -16.94
N ARG A 167 0.37 7.70 -15.63
CA ARG A 167 -0.45 8.69 -14.91
C ARG A 167 0.06 10.12 -15.12
N ASP A 168 1.37 10.32 -15.13
CA ASP A 168 2.01 11.59 -15.52
C ASP A 168 2.78 11.39 -16.82
N PRO A 169 2.27 11.91 -17.94
CA PRO A 169 2.94 11.80 -19.24
C PRO A 169 4.35 12.41 -19.28
N LYS A 170 4.68 13.34 -18.39
CA LYS A 170 6.03 13.93 -18.30
C LYS A 170 7.09 12.88 -17.92
N ASN A 171 6.68 11.75 -17.35
CA ASN A 171 7.62 10.67 -17.07
C ASN A 171 8.18 10.03 -18.35
N LEU A 172 7.47 10.15 -19.49
CA LEU A 172 7.99 9.70 -20.79
C LEU A 172 9.20 10.53 -21.29
N ASP A 173 9.41 11.74 -20.75
CA ASP A 173 10.58 12.56 -21.07
C ASP A 173 11.83 12.14 -20.29
N LYS A 174 11.65 11.35 -19.23
CA LYS A 174 12.72 10.89 -18.34
C LYS A 174 13.30 9.54 -18.75
N VAL A 175 12.69 8.88 -19.74
CA VAL A 175 13.02 7.52 -20.18
C VAL A 175 13.22 7.45 -21.69
N LYS A 176 13.86 6.39 -22.15
CA LYS A 176 14.12 6.11 -23.57
C LYS A 176 13.87 4.63 -23.89
N VAL A 177 13.72 4.34 -25.17
CA VAL A 177 13.67 2.95 -25.67
C VAL A 177 14.95 2.22 -25.30
N GLY A 178 14.81 1.01 -24.78
CA GLY A 178 15.87 0.19 -24.22
C GLY A 178 16.08 0.33 -22.70
N ASP A 179 15.46 1.33 -22.06
CA ASP A 179 15.51 1.42 -20.59
C ASP A 179 14.78 0.23 -19.95
N ARG A 180 15.39 -0.29 -18.88
CA ARG A 180 14.86 -1.37 -18.09
C ARG A 180 14.21 -0.81 -16.84
N LEU A 181 12.97 -1.23 -16.59
CA LEU A 181 12.14 -0.75 -15.50
C LEU A 181 11.86 -1.84 -14.48
N VAL A 182 11.89 -1.48 -13.23
CA VAL A 182 11.27 -2.22 -12.12
C VAL A 182 10.00 -1.47 -11.74
N ILE A 183 8.87 -2.12 -11.84
CA ILE A 183 7.55 -1.58 -11.53
C ILE A 183 7.04 -2.35 -10.32
N THR A 184 6.82 -1.63 -9.22
CA THR A 184 6.30 -2.20 -7.97
C THR A 184 4.93 -1.61 -7.68
N TYR A 185 3.92 -2.46 -7.66
CA TYR A 185 2.58 -2.12 -7.21
C TYR A 185 2.39 -2.68 -5.80
N THR A 186 1.95 -1.82 -4.89
CA THR A 186 1.67 -2.20 -3.51
C THR A 186 0.25 -1.81 -3.17
N GLU A 187 -0.49 -2.72 -2.57
CA GLU A 187 -1.77 -2.43 -1.93
C GLU A 187 -1.78 -2.96 -0.51
N ALA A 188 -2.47 -2.26 0.38
CA ALA A 188 -2.65 -2.72 1.75
C ALA A 188 -3.99 -2.26 2.31
N ILE A 189 -4.59 -3.11 3.14
CA ILE A 189 -5.78 -2.80 3.92
C ILE A 189 -5.43 -2.91 5.39
N GLY A 190 -5.67 -1.82 6.11
CA GLY A 190 -5.51 -1.75 7.56
C GLY A 190 -6.86 -1.58 8.25
N VAL A 191 -7.01 -2.22 9.40
CA VAL A 191 -8.16 -2.05 10.30
C VAL A 191 -7.63 -1.87 11.70
N LYS A 192 -8.15 -0.89 12.45
CA LYS A 192 -7.79 -0.64 13.85
C LYS A 192 -9.03 -0.25 14.65
N VAL A 193 -9.20 -0.89 15.79
CA VAL A 193 -10.23 -0.53 16.77
C VAL A 193 -9.62 0.32 17.87
N GLU A 194 -10.21 1.47 18.13
CA GLU A 194 -9.78 2.41 19.18
C GLU A 194 -10.95 2.75 20.10
N LYS A 195 -10.67 3.25 21.30
CA LYS A 195 -11.72 3.87 22.12
C LYS A 195 -12.15 5.17 21.45
N ALA A 196 -13.46 5.43 21.40
CA ALA A 196 -13.94 6.73 20.95
C ALA A 196 -13.29 7.86 21.80
N GLU A 197 -12.71 8.83 21.14
CA GLU A 197 -12.24 10.04 21.81
C GLU A 197 -13.47 10.80 22.33
N LYS A 198 -13.51 11.08 23.64
CA LYS A 198 -14.51 11.99 24.18
C LYS A 198 -14.25 13.35 23.57
N LYS A 199 -15.10 13.75 22.61
CA LYS A 199 -15.12 15.15 22.16
C LYS A 199 -15.36 16.03 23.39
N LYS A 200 -14.35 16.82 23.76
CA LYS A 200 -14.46 17.88 24.76
C LYS A 200 -15.28 19.03 24.19
#